data_4fd3c2f47dd89c835678668aa391df49
#
_entry.id   4fd3c2f47dd89c835678668aa391df49
#
_cell.length_a   1.000
_cell.length_b   1.000
_cell.length_c   1.000
_cell.angle_alpha   90.00
_cell.angle_beta   90.00
_cell.angle_gamma   90.00
#
_symmetry.space_group_name_H-M   'P 1'
#
loop_
_entity.id
_entity.type
_entity.pdbx_description
1 polymer ?
#
loop_
_entity_poly.entity_id
_entity_poly.type
_entity_poly.pdbx_seq_one_letter_code
_entity_poly.pdbx_strand_id
1 'polypeptide(L)'
;YGTRIFNGNAAPLVVDSNPSLWDVVVVGAGPIGGYAARMMAERGLNVLMLEEHLEIGKPFQCAGLVNPGAMKKVGLEHTILSDVFGARMYSPTGIEVKIGREGSVRTHVVCRKLFDEAVVRQGMQAGATLWLDSRPVDVEIDDQRVCLTVKRGDQIFNVESRLLVGADGAHSWVRRTLRMGRPKEMMIGFQIEVSGYIGESGYLDMYTGQDIAPGLFAWAIPNGRTHRIGVWSRPEDLGGRSCEQ
;
A
#
# COMPACT_ATOMS: atom_id res chain seq x y z
N TYR A 1 23.46 -1.93 14.90
CA TYR A 1 23.43 -0.67 14.11
C TYR A 1 21.98 -0.27 13.95
N GLY A 2 21.55 0.81 14.67
CA GLY A 2 20.18 1.33 14.62
C GLY A 2 19.87 1.96 13.27
N THR A 3 18.82 1.51 12.60
CA THR A 3 18.35 2.10 11.35
C THR A 3 17.40 3.25 11.66
N ARG A 4 17.71 4.48 11.24
CA ARG A 4 16.81 5.62 11.32
C ARG A 4 15.63 5.38 10.38
N ILE A 5 14.43 5.19 10.93
CA ILE A 5 13.24 4.83 10.17
C ILE A 5 12.51 6.06 9.61
N PHE A 6 12.63 7.22 10.26
CA PHE A 6 11.93 8.44 9.83
C PHE A 6 12.85 9.66 9.94
N ASN A 7 12.95 10.43 8.86
CA ASN A 7 13.60 11.75 8.86
C ASN A 7 12.62 12.81 9.37
N GLY A 8 12.89 13.32 10.54
CA GLY A 8 12.16 14.44 11.16
C GLY A 8 12.06 14.21 12.66
N ASN A 9 12.63 15.03 13.47
CA ASN A 9 12.73 15.18 14.94
C ASN A 9 12.15 14.08 15.88
N ALA A 10 12.01 12.86 15.43
CA ALA A 10 11.68 11.71 16.26
C ALA A 10 12.99 10.97 16.59
N ALA A 11 13.23 10.68 17.85
CA ALA A 11 14.36 9.90 18.30
C ALA A 11 14.48 8.59 17.51
N PRO A 12 15.70 8.12 17.18
CA PRO A 12 15.88 6.84 16.52
C PRO A 12 15.32 5.74 17.42
N LEU A 13 14.42 4.94 16.87
CA LEU A 13 13.93 3.75 17.55
C LEU A 13 15.02 2.69 17.44
N VAL A 14 15.73 2.48 18.56
CA VAL A 14 16.68 1.38 18.70
C VAL A 14 15.88 0.14 19.04
N VAL A 15 15.92 -0.85 18.17
CA VAL A 15 15.31 -2.15 18.44
C VAL A 15 16.44 -3.12 18.77
N ASP A 16 16.75 -3.22 20.04
CA ASP A 16 17.57 -4.30 20.60
C ASP A 16 16.69 -5.14 21.53
N SER A 17 16.36 -6.27 21.05
CA SER A 17 16.14 -7.58 21.68
C SER A 17 15.27 -8.40 20.74
N ASN A 18 15.86 -9.36 20.07
CA ASN A 18 15.14 -10.38 19.32
C ASN A 18 14.52 -11.31 20.37
N PRO A 19 13.19 -11.27 20.61
CA PRO A 19 12.59 -12.30 21.44
C PRO A 19 12.85 -13.65 20.79
N SER A 20 13.12 -14.66 21.57
CA SER A 20 13.35 -16.02 21.08
C SER A 20 12.18 -16.58 20.27
N LEU A 21 10.99 -15.97 20.42
CA LEU A 21 9.76 -16.35 19.72
C LEU A 21 8.84 -15.13 19.58
N TRP A 22 8.40 -14.84 18.38
CA TRP A 22 7.35 -13.85 18.10
C TRP A 22 5.97 -14.50 18.16
N ASP A 23 4.95 -13.77 18.60
CA ASP A 23 3.58 -14.25 18.44
C ASP A 23 3.17 -14.20 16.96
N VAL A 24 3.53 -13.12 16.28
CA VAL A 24 3.17 -12.93 14.87
C VAL A 24 4.32 -12.27 14.10
N VAL A 25 4.60 -12.81 12.92
CA VAL A 25 5.38 -12.12 11.89
C VAL A 25 4.45 -11.67 10.76
N VAL A 26 4.49 -10.38 10.44
CA VAL A 26 3.77 -9.76 9.33
C VAL A 26 4.76 -9.46 8.21
N VAL A 27 4.58 -10.08 7.05
CA VAL A 27 5.39 -9.82 5.86
C VAL A 27 4.71 -8.73 5.04
N GLY A 28 5.42 -7.61 4.85
CA GLY A 28 4.94 -6.40 4.21
C GLY A 28 4.47 -5.35 5.23
N ALA A 29 5.13 -4.20 5.28
CA ALA A 29 4.77 -3.06 6.12
C ALA A 29 4.11 -1.93 5.30
N GLY A 30 3.23 -2.30 4.36
CA GLY A 30 2.28 -1.38 3.75
C GLY A 30 1.13 -1.04 4.71
N PRO A 31 0.10 -0.30 4.27
CA PRO A 31 -1.00 0.13 5.13
C PRO A 31 -1.77 -1.04 5.75
N ILE A 32 -1.89 -2.17 5.05
CA ILE A 32 -2.58 -3.35 5.59
C ILE A 32 -1.74 -4.03 6.66
N GLY A 33 -0.44 -4.24 6.40
CA GLY A 33 0.48 -4.85 7.37
C GLY A 33 0.65 -3.99 8.61
N GLY A 34 0.84 -2.68 8.45
CA GLY A 34 0.95 -1.74 9.55
C GLY A 34 -0.31 -1.69 10.42
N TYR A 35 -1.50 -1.65 9.79
CA TYR A 35 -2.77 -1.68 10.51
C TYR A 35 -2.99 -3.01 11.24
N ALA A 36 -2.71 -4.14 10.59
CA ALA A 36 -2.81 -5.46 11.21
C ALA A 36 -1.86 -5.60 12.41
N ALA A 37 -0.60 -5.16 12.25
CA ALA A 37 0.39 -5.15 13.32
C ALA A 37 -0.06 -4.31 14.52
N ARG A 38 -0.61 -3.10 14.27
CA ARG A 38 -1.20 -2.26 15.31
C ARG A 38 -2.27 -3.00 16.09
N MET A 39 -3.26 -3.58 15.39
CA MET A 39 -4.39 -4.27 16.01
C MET A 39 -3.96 -5.46 16.87
N MET A 40 -2.90 -6.14 16.48
CA MET A 40 -2.33 -7.27 17.23
C MET A 40 -1.50 -6.80 18.44
N ALA A 41 -0.65 -5.79 18.23
CA ALA A 41 0.18 -5.23 19.31
C ALA A 41 -0.67 -4.55 20.41
N GLU A 42 -1.77 -3.85 20.05
CA GLU A 42 -2.75 -3.30 21.00
C GLU A 42 -3.40 -4.40 21.90
N ARG A 43 -3.33 -5.67 21.48
CA ARG A 43 -3.80 -6.83 22.25
C ARG A 43 -2.70 -7.54 23.04
N GLY A 44 -1.52 -6.95 23.09
CA GLY A 44 -0.38 -7.45 23.84
C GLY A 44 0.43 -8.54 23.15
N LEU A 45 0.24 -8.75 21.83
CA LEU A 45 1.04 -9.70 21.07
C LEU A 45 2.39 -9.09 20.68
N ASN A 46 3.45 -9.90 20.73
CA ASN A 46 4.76 -9.57 20.19
C ASN A 46 4.72 -9.69 18.67
N VAL A 47 4.74 -8.57 17.96
CA VAL A 47 4.59 -8.50 16.50
C VAL A 47 5.87 -7.99 15.85
N LEU A 48 6.37 -8.73 14.85
CA LEU A 48 7.44 -8.30 13.95
C LEU A 48 6.85 -8.00 12.57
N MET A 49 7.09 -6.80 12.05
CA MET A 49 6.83 -6.45 10.65
C MET A 49 8.13 -6.53 9.85
N LEU A 50 8.09 -7.21 8.71
CA LEU A 50 9.17 -7.26 7.73
C LEU A 50 8.80 -6.39 6.52
N GLU A 51 9.70 -5.49 6.12
CA GLU A 51 9.56 -4.67 4.92
C GLU A 51 10.80 -4.80 4.05
N GLU A 52 10.61 -5.14 2.78
CA GLU A 52 11.71 -5.37 1.85
C GLU A 52 12.44 -4.09 1.42
N HIS A 53 11.77 -2.93 1.51
CA HIS A 53 12.35 -1.65 1.13
C HIS A 53 13.02 -0.95 2.32
N LEU A 54 13.92 -0.01 2.00
CA LEU A 54 14.60 0.84 2.99
C LEU A 54 13.68 1.93 3.57
N GLU A 55 12.58 2.24 2.89
CA GLU A 55 11.62 3.27 3.27
C GLU A 55 10.19 2.79 3.08
N ILE A 56 9.34 3.08 4.06
CA ILE A 56 7.89 2.82 3.95
C ILE A 56 7.26 3.72 2.89
N GLY A 57 6.31 3.17 2.13
CA GLY A 57 5.55 3.91 1.12
C GLY A 57 6.31 4.18 -0.18
N LYS A 58 7.46 3.54 -0.39
CA LYS A 58 8.21 3.55 -1.65
C LYS A 58 8.41 2.12 -2.17
N PRO A 59 8.43 1.93 -3.52
CA PRO A 59 8.05 2.90 -4.55
C PRO A 59 6.56 3.26 -4.53
N PHE A 60 6.18 4.39 -5.13
CA PHE A 60 4.78 4.79 -5.27
C PHE A 60 4.04 3.86 -6.25
N GLN A 61 3.07 3.12 -5.76
CA GLN A 61 2.34 2.11 -6.55
C GLN A 61 0.81 2.30 -6.55
N CYS A 62 0.28 3.35 -5.92
CA CYS A 62 -1.16 3.49 -5.73
C CYS A 62 -1.62 4.92 -5.94
N ALA A 63 -2.81 5.09 -6.50
CA ALA A 63 -3.46 6.38 -6.69
C ALA A 63 -3.80 7.12 -5.38
N GLY A 64 -3.77 6.42 -4.24
CA GLY A 64 -3.94 7.03 -2.92
C GLY A 64 -5.38 7.34 -2.55
N LEU A 65 -6.34 6.62 -3.10
CA LEU A 65 -7.75 6.79 -2.76
C LEU A 65 -8.10 6.00 -1.50
N VAL A 66 -8.54 6.69 -0.46
CA VAL A 66 -8.95 6.11 0.83
C VAL A 66 -10.38 6.51 1.14
N ASN A 67 -11.28 5.55 1.36
CA ASN A 67 -12.65 5.86 1.70
C ASN A 67 -12.77 6.44 3.12
N PRO A 68 -13.81 7.26 3.40
CA PRO A 68 -13.98 7.92 4.70
C PRO A 68 -14.05 6.93 5.88
N GLY A 69 -14.64 5.75 5.68
CA GLY A 69 -14.71 4.71 6.73
C GLY A 69 -13.35 4.14 7.11
N ALA A 70 -12.46 3.93 6.14
CA ALA A 70 -11.09 3.52 6.40
C ALA A 70 -10.29 4.66 7.05
N MET A 71 -10.44 5.89 6.57
CA MET A 71 -9.79 7.07 7.16
C MET A 71 -10.16 7.23 8.63
N LYS A 72 -11.45 7.13 8.96
CA LYS A 72 -11.93 7.21 10.35
C LYS A 72 -11.34 6.12 11.25
N LYS A 73 -11.08 4.90 10.71
CA LYS A 73 -10.49 3.80 11.49
C LYS A 73 -9.03 4.07 11.87
N VAL A 74 -8.30 4.76 11.02
CA VAL A 74 -6.88 5.04 11.26
C VAL A 74 -6.62 6.41 11.87
N GLY A 75 -7.53 7.39 11.74
CA GLY A 75 -7.41 8.72 12.30
C GLY A 75 -6.24 9.53 11.69
N LEU A 76 -6.08 9.46 10.38
CA LEU A 76 -4.94 10.06 9.66
C LEU A 76 -5.37 11.16 8.68
N GLU A 77 -6.38 11.93 9.05
CA GLU A 77 -6.97 13.02 8.24
C GLU A 77 -5.92 14.06 7.80
N HIS A 78 -4.87 14.25 8.58
CA HIS A 78 -3.75 15.14 8.25
C HIS A 78 -2.95 14.71 7.00
N THR A 79 -3.14 13.51 6.51
CA THR A 79 -2.51 13.00 5.27
C THR A 79 -3.34 13.25 4.02
N ILE A 80 -4.56 13.80 4.18
CA ILE A 80 -5.48 14.09 3.09
C ILE A 80 -4.94 15.28 2.28
N LEU A 81 -4.86 15.11 0.97
CA LEU A 81 -4.47 16.13 0.01
C LEU A 81 -5.69 16.77 -0.68
N SER A 82 -6.73 15.97 -0.91
CA SER A 82 -7.95 16.41 -1.58
C SER A 82 -9.14 15.54 -1.19
N ASP A 83 -10.30 16.15 -1.08
CA ASP A 83 -11.57 15.45 -0.96
C ASP A 83 -12.18 15.25 -2.33
N VAL A 84 -12.78 14.08 -2.56
CA VAL A 84 -13.43 13.72 -3.81
C VAL A 84 -14.89 13.36 -3.56
N PHE A 85 -15.75 14.05 -4.27
CA PHE A 85 -17.21 13.93 -4.18
C PHE A 85 -17.79 12.98 -5.22
N GLY A 86 -17.05 12.77 -6.33
CA GLY A 86 -17.52 11.96 -7.44
C GLY A 86 -16.53 11.88 -8.60
N ALA A 87 -17.05 11.60 -9.79
CA ALA A 87 -16.25 11.50 -11.00
C ALA A 87 -16.95 12.15 -12.20
N ARG A 88 -16.17 12.66 -13.13
CA ARG A 88 -16.57 12.98 -14.50
C ARG A 88 -16.05 11.89 -15.41
N MET A 89 -16.95 11.22 -16.08
CA MET A 89 -16.62 10.10 -16.96
C MET A 89 -16.73 10.53 -18.41
N TYR A 90 -15.69 10.29 -19.19
CA TYR A 90 -15.62 10.68 -20.60
C TYR A 90 -15.63 9.45 -21.50
N SER A 91 -16.56 9.42 -22.45
CA SER A 91 -16.57 8.44 -23.52
C SER A 91 -15.55 8.77 -24.60
N PRO A 92 -15.19 7.82 -25.50
CA PRO A 92 -14.32 8.09 -26.65
C PRO A 92 -14.85 9.17 -27.60
N THR A 93 -16.16 9.40 -27.61
CA THR A 93 -16.84 10.41 -28.44
C THR A 93 -16.97 11.75 -27.73
N GLY A 94 -16.40 11.93 -26.55
CA GLY A 94 -16.42 13.17 -25.79
C GLY A 94 -17.71 13.40 -24.97
N ILE A 95 -18.60 12.40 -24.85
CA ILE A 95 -19.76 12.52 -23.97
C ILE A 95 -19.28 12.47 -22.51
N GLU A 96 -19.64 13.49 -21.75
CA GLU A 96 -19.38 13.57 -20.32
C GLU A 96 -20.61 13.13 -19.50
N VAL A 97 -20.35 12.30 -18.49
CA VAL A 97 -21.32 11.95 -17.45
C VAL A 97 -20.68 12.28 -16.10
N LYS A 98 -21.29 13.19 -15.37
CA LYS A 98 -20.88 13.57 -14.02
C LYS A 98 -21.71 12.82 -12.98
N ILE A 99 -21.04 12.15 -12.07
CA ILE A 99 -21.65 11.40 -10.95
C ILE A 99 -21.09 11.91 -9.64
N GLY A 100 -21.91 11.89 -8.61
CA GLY A 100 -21.55 12.36 -7.28
C GLY A 100 -22.30 13.64 -6.91
N ARG A 101 -22.11 14.08 -5.68
CA ARG A 101 -22.78 15.27 -5.13
C ARG A 101 -21.73 16.08 -4.36
N GLU A 102 -21.59 17.33 -4.70
CA GLU A 102 -20.72 18.28 -4.03
C GLU A 102 -20.97 18.29 -2.51
N GLY A 103 -19.89 18.34 -1.73
CA GLY A 103 -19.93 18.25 -0.27
C GLY A 103 -20.16 16.85 0.30
N SER A 104 -20.49 15.84 -0.54
CA SER A 104 -20.62 14.46 -0.09
C SER A 104 -19.34 13.67 -0.43
N VAL A 105 -18.39 13.65 0.50
CA VAL A 105 -17.09 12.98 0.30
C VAL A 105 -17.28 11.48 0.07
N ARG A 106 -16.80 10.99 -1.07
CA ARG A 106 -16.79 9.58 -1.46
C ARG A 106 -15.47 8.91 -1.18
N THR A 107 -14.38 9.67 -1.37
CA THR A 107 -13.04 9.20 -1.10
C THR A 107 -12.12 10.38 -0.81
N HIS A 108 -11.06 10.13 -0.07
CA HIS A 108 -9.96 11.07 0.15
C HIS A 108 -8.78 10.68 -0.72
N VAL A 109 -8.11 11.65 -1.31
CA VAL A 109 -6.80 11.43 -1.91
C VAL A 109 -5.75 11.73 -0.85
N VAL A 110 -4.87 10.77 -0.59
CA VAL A 110 -3.82 10.90 0.43
C VAL A 110 -2.42 10.93 -0.19
N CYS A 111 -1.49 11.55 0.52
CA CYS A 111 -0.07 11.31 0.29
C CYS A 111 0.27 9.91 0.79
N ARG A 112 0.43 8.94 -0.13
CA ARG A 112 0.67 7.53 0.24
C ARG A 112 1.92 7.33 1.08
N LYS A 113 2.98 8.09 0.81
CA LYS A 113 4.18 8.03 1.65
C LYS A 113 3.84 8.37 3.10
N LEU A 114 3.24 9.54 3.33
CA LEU A 114 2.90 10.00 4.68
C LEU A 114 1.85 9.10 5.35
N PHE A 115 0.86 8.65 4.57
CA PHE A 115 -0.20 7.77 5.09
C PHE A 115 0.36 6.41 5.50
N ASP A 116 1.13 5.76 4.64
CA ASP A 116 1.69 4.44 4.92
C ASP A 116 2.69 4.49 6.09
N GLU A 117 3.58 5.49 6.12
CA GLU A 117 4.48 5.74 7.26
C GLU A 117 3.70 5.95 8.57
N ALA A 118 2.62 6.72 8.54
CA ALA A 118 1.82 7.01 9.73
C ALA A 118 1.10 5.75 10.26
N VAL A 119 0.54 4.93 9.36
CA VAL A 119 -0.09 3.65 9.76
C VAL A 119 0.92 2.71 10.40
N VAL A 120 2.10 2.55 9.80
CA VAL A 120 3.17 1.72 10.34
C VAL A 120 3.67 2.27 11.68
N ARG A 121 3.83 3.59 11.79
CA ARG A 121 4.21 4.25 13.05
C ARG A 121 3.20 3.98 14.17
N GLN A 122 1.90 4.00 13.89
CA GLN A 122 0.88 3.61 14.86
C GLN A 122 1.07 2.18 15.34
N GLY A 123 1.42 1.24 14.44
CA GLY A 123 1.77 -0.14 14.82
C GLY A 123 2.97 -0.21 15.75
N MET A 124 4.01 0.56 15.46
CA MET A 124 5.21 0.63 16.32
C MET A 124 4.92 1.28 17.68
N GLN A 125 4.11 2.32 17.70
CA GLN A 125 3.67 2.97 18.96
C GLN A 125 2.84 2.02 19.83
N ALA A 126 2.11 1.09 19.22
CA ALA A 126 1.39 0.04 19.92
C ALA A 126 2.29 -1.10 20.43
N GLY A 127 3.60 -1.11 20.08
CA GLY A 127 4.57 -2.10 20.52
C GLY A 127 5.07 -3.06 19.42
N ALA A 128 4.60 -2.94 18.19
CA ALA A 128 5.12 -3.77 17.10
C ALA A 128 6.54 -3.33 16.70
N THR A 129 7.39 -4.30 16.38
CA THR A 129 8.74 -4.10 15.87
C THR A 129 8.74 -4.04 14.35
N LEU A 130 9.54 -3.16 13.74
CA LEU A 130 9.71 -3.06 12.30
C LEU A 130 11.16 -3.36 11.90
N TRP A 131 11.34 -4.27 10.95
CA TRP A 131 12.58 -4.47 10.24
C TRP A 131 12.44 -4.01 8.80
N LEU A 132 13.18 -2.98 8.42
CA LEU A 132 13.36 -2.53 7.04
C LEU A 132 14.49 -3.32 6.36
N ASP A 133 14.54 -3.24 5.02
CA ASP A 133 15.49 -3.99 4.19
C ASP A 133 15.48 -5.48 4.54
N SER A 134 14.27 -6.02 4.78
CA SER A 134 14.08 -7.34 5.33
C SER A 134 13.02 -8.11 4.55
N ARG A 135 13.44 -9.20 3.92
CA ARG A 135 12.52 -10.05 3.15
C ARG A 135 12.68 -11.52 3.55
N PRO A 136 11.59 -12.27 3.66
CA PRO A 136 11.67 -13.71 3.84
C PRO A 136 12.22 -14.36 2.56
N VAL A 137 13.06 -15.36 2.72
CA VAL A 137 13.64 -16.13 1.61
C VAL A 137 13.26 -17.60 1.70
N ASP A 138 12.95 -18.09 2.90
CA ASP A 138 12.47 -19.46 3.12
C ASP A 138 11.54 -19.52 4.32
N VAL A 139 10.69 -20.56 4.39
CA VAL A 139 9.75 -20.80 5.49
C VAL A 139 9.53 -22.28 5.70
N GLU A 140 9.63 -22.70 6.95
CA GLU A 140 9.21 -23.99 7.45
C GLU A 140 8.05 -23.80 8.42
N ILE A 141 7.00 -24.62 8.30
CA ILE A 141 5.81 -24.55 9.15
C ILE A 141 5.54 -25.94 9.70
N ASP A 142 5.45 -26.05 11.01
CA ASP A 142 4.95 -27.22 11.70
C ASP A 142 3.69 -26.88 12.54
N ASP A 143 3.18 -27.84 13.30
CA ASP A 143 1.97 -27.66 14.12
C ASP A 143 2.15 -26.68 15.28
N GLN A 144 3.37 -26.30 15.59
CA GLN A 144 3.71 -25.49 16.77
C GLN A 144 4.20 -24.10 16.40
N ARG A 145 4.86 -23.95 15.26
CA ARG A 145 5.58 -22.72 14.91
C ARG A 145 5.80 -22.54 13.40
N VAL A 146 6.16 -21.33 13.07
CA VAL A 146 6.66 -20.89 11.77
C VAL A 146 8.12 -20.49 11.94
N CYS A 147 9.02 -21.07 11.18
CA CYS A 147 10.43 -20.70 11.11
C CYS A 147 10.68 -20.00 9.78
N LEU A 148 11.04 -18.72 9.83
CA LEU A 148 11.36 -17.92 8.66
C LEU A 148 12.87 -17.72 8.56
N THR A 149 13.44 -17.94 7.39
CA THR A 149 14.75 -17.42 7.04
C THR A 149 14.55 -16.04 6.40
N VAL A 150 15.08 -15.01 7.03
CA VAL A 150 14.93 -13.61 6.63
C VAL A 150 16.28 -13.06 6.20
N LYS A 151 16.34 -12.53 4.97
CA LYS A 151 17.47 -11.72 4.53
C LYS A 151 17.22 -10.27 4.91
N ARG A 152 18.14 -9.66 5.70
CA ARG A 152 18.12 -8.24 6.08
C ARG A 152 19.46 -7.60 5.70
N GLY A 153 19.45 -6.74 4.71
CA GLY A 153 20.69 -6.30 4.06
C GLY A 153 21.47 -7.49 3.52
N ASP A 154 22.72 -7.62 3.95
CA ASP A 154 23.59 -8.77 3.60
C ASP A 154 23.60 -9.90 4.63
N GLN A 155 22.80 -9.79 5.69
CA GLN A 155 22.76 -10.77 6.76
C GLN A 155 21.53 -11.69 6.65
N ILE A 156 21.67 -12.89 7.17
CA ILE A 156 20.58 -13.88 7.27
C ILE A 156 20.21 -14.08 8.74
N PHE A 157 18.91 -14.02 9.01
CA PHE A 157 18.35 -14.25 10.34
C PHE A 157 17.34 -15.39 10.31
N ASN A 158 17.34 -16.20 11.34
CA ASN A 158 16.25 -17.14 11.60
C ASN A 158 15.26 -16.50 12.58
N VAL A 159 14.01 -16.44 12.20
CA VAL A 159 12.93 -15.80 12.95
C VAL A 159 11.84 -16.85 13.21
N GLU A 160 11.54 -17.09 14.48
CA GLU A 160 10.49 -18.01 14.88
C GLU A 160 9.23 -17.23 15.32
N SER A 161 8.06 -17.73 14.91
CA SER A 161 6.77 -17.17 15.32
C SER A 161 5.70 -18.24 15.42
N ARG A 162 4.60 -17.90 16.10
CA ARG A 162 3.42 -18.75 16.19
C ARG A 162 2.50 -18.61 14.99
N LEU A 163 2.50 -17.43 14.37
CA LEU A 163 1.65 -17.09 13.22
C LEU A 163 2.42 -16.27 12.17
N LEU A 164 2.14 -16.55 10.91
CA LEU A 164 2.60 -15.77 9.76
C LEU A 164 1.43 -15.06 9.09
N VAL A 165 1.55 -13.75 8.89
CA VAL A 165 0.58 -12.94 8.15
C VAL A 165 1.23 -12.41 6.88
N GLY A 166 0.67 -12.76 5.71
CA GLY A 166 1.06 -12.20 4.43
C GLY A 166 0.31 -10.90 4.14
N ALA A 167 1.00 -9.78 4.12
CA ALA A 167 0.52 -8.45 3.76
C ALA A 167 1.40 -7.78 2.68
N ASP A 168 2.08 -8.60 1.90
CA ASP A 168 3.16 -8.31 0.96
C ASP A 168 2.66 -8.05 -0.48
N GLY A 169 1.41 -7.60 -0.61
CA GLY A 169 0.85 -7.01 -1.81
C GLY A 169 0.53 -7.99 -2.94
N ALA A 170 0.41 -7.44 -4.16
CA ALA A 170 -0.08 -8.19 -5.32
C ALA A 170 0.84 -9.35 -5.73
N HIS A 171 2.15 -9.18 -5.58
CA HIS A 171 3.16 -10.18 -5.89
C HIS A 171 3.58 -11.01 -4.68
N SER A 172 2.69 -11.17 -3.70
CA SER A 172 2.94 -11.81 -2.41
C SER A 172 3.84 -13.05 -2.51
N TRP A 173 4.95 -13.00 -1.80
CA TRP A 173 5.86 -14.12 -1.59
C TRP A 173 5.19 -15.19 -0.71
N VAL A 174 4.53 -14.76 0.38
CA VAL A 174 3.82 -15.67 1.30
C VAL A 174 2.79 -16.51 0.56
N ARG A 175 1.95 -15.86 -0.25
CA ARG A 175 0.93 -16.55 -1.05
C ARG A 175 1.54 -17.58 -2.01
N ARG A 176 2.62 -17.22 -2.70
CA ARG A 176 3.28 -18.12 -3.66
C ARG A 176 3.93 -19.32 -2.98
N THR A 177 4.69 -19.04 -1.92
CA THR A 177 5.45 -20.08 -1.19
C THR A 177 4.51 -21.06 -0.50
N LEU A 178 3.44 -20.57 0.13
CA LEU A 178 2.46 -21.41 0.81
C LEU A 178 1.34 -21.93 -0.11
N ARG A 179 1.44 -21.69 -1.42
CA ARG A 179 0.48 -22.17 -2.44
C ARG A 179 -0.97 -21.81 -2.13
N MET A 180 -1.22 -20.61 -1.62
CA MET A 180 -2.54 -20.13 -1.19
C MET A 180 -3.47 -19.73 -2.35
N GLY A 181 -3.28 -20.30 -3.51
CA GLY A 181 -4.08 -19.99 -4.70
C GLY A 181 -3.57 -18.77 -5.48
N ARG A 182 -4.25 -18.45 -6.58
CA ARG A 182 -3.92 -17.30 -7.42
C ARG A 182 -5.12 -16.37 -7.53
N PRO A 183 -4.94 -15.05 -7.64
CA PRO A 183 -6.00 -14.14 -8.03
C PRO A 183 -6.60 -14.60 -9.37
N LYS A 184 -7.91 -14.48 -9.53
CA LYS A 184 -8.59 -14.82 -10.79
C LYS A 184 -8.19 -13.88 -11.91
N GLU A 185 -8.00 -12.61 -11.56
CA GLU A 185 -7.61 -11.55 -12.51
C GLU A 185 -6.47 -10.73 -11.91
N MET A 186 -5.57 -10.29 -12.75
CA MET A 186 -4.50 -9.34 -12.43
C MET A 186 -4.58 -8.20 -13.42
N MET A 187 -4.50 -6.98 -12.90
CA MET A 187 -4.47 -5.77 -13.71
C MET A 187 -3.08 -5.17 -13.66
N ILE A 188 -2.67 -4.55 -14.76
CA ILE A 188 -1.43 -3.79 -14.86
C ILE A 188 -1.82 -2.32 -14.94
N GLY A 189 -1.10 -1.47 -14.23
CA GLY A 189 -1.31 -0.02 -14.28
C GLY A 189 0.00 0.73 -14.36
N PHE A 190 -0.09 1.92 -14.94
CA PHE A 190 0.97 2.91 -14.96
C PHE A 190 0.43 4.26 -14.51
N GLN A 191 1.20 5.01 -13.74
CA GLN A 191 0.79 6.30 -13.22
C GLN A 191 1.97 7.25 -13.14
N ILE A 192 1.72 8.50 -13.50
CA ILE A 192 2.65 9.62 -13.32
C ILE A 192 1.98 10.76 -12.54
N GLU A 193 2.78 11.62 -11.97
CA GLU A 193 2.33 12.86 -11.35
C GLU A 193 2.66 14.04 -12.26
N VAL A 194 1.66 14.88 -12.55
CA VAL A 194 1.78 16.00 -13.47
C VAL A 194 1.31 17.31 -12.85
N SER A 195 1.88 18.42 -13.28
CA SER A 195 1.40 19.77 -13.00
C SER A 195 0.69 20.35 -14.23
N GLY A 196 -0.17 21.35 -14.02
CA GLY A 196 -0.84 22.07 -15.11
C GLY A 196 -2.07 21.39 -15.70
N TYR A 197 -2.48 20.21 -15.18
CA TYR A 197 -3.77 19.63 -15.54
C TYR A 197 -4.92 20.46 -14.96
N ILE A 198 -5.92 20.76 -15.78
CA ILE A 198 -7.11 21.53 -15.40
C ILE A 198 -8.27 20.58 -15.22
N GLY A 199 -8.50 20.16 -14.00
CA GLY A 199 -9.64 19.36 -13.58
C GLY A 199 -10.64 20.17 -12.76
N GLU A 200 -11.82 19.60 -12.52
CA GLU A 200 -12.78 20.17 -11.58
C GLU A 200 -12.44 19.78 -10.16
N SER A 201 -12.36 20.75 -9.25
CA SER A 201 -12.08 20.49 -7.85
C SER A 201 -13.13 19.56 -7.23
N GLY A 202 -12.63 18.54 -6.49
CA GLY A 202 -13.49 17.55 -5.84
C GLY A 202 -14.02 16.45 -6.76
N TYR A 203 -13.57 16.36 -8.01
CA TYR A 203 -13.96 15.29 -8.92
C TYR A 203 -12.74 14.60 -9.54
N LEU A 204 -12.85 13.29 -9.75
CA LEU A 204 -11.92 12.53 -10.58
C LEU A 204 -12.35 12.68 -12.03
N ASP A 205 -11.39 12.77 -12.95
CA ASP A 205 -11.66 12.57 -14.36
C ASP A 205 -11.34 11.12 -14.74
N MET A 206 -12.28 10.47 -15.40
CA MET A 206 -12.16 9.08 -15.87
C MET A 206 -12.39 9.02 -17.36
N TYR A 207 -11.47 8.39 -18.07
CA TYR A 207 -11.52 8.25 -19.52
C TYR A 207 -11.64 6.80 -19.91
N THR A 208 -12.55 6.50 -20.84
CA THR A 208 -12.78 5.15 -21.36
C THR A 208 -12.47 5.10 -22.85
N GLY A 209 -12.30 3.90 -23.38
CA GLY A 209 -12.10 3.65 -24.81
C GLY A 209 -10.90 2.78 -25.11
N GLN A 210 -10.97 2.05 -26.22
CA GLN A 210 -9.95 1.06 -26.62
C GLN A 210 -8.60 1.68 -26.92
N ASP A 211 -8.57 2.95 -27.37
CA ASP A 211 -7.35 3.65 -27.69
C ASP A 211 -6.70 4.33 -26.48
N ILE A 212 -7.49 4.56 -25.41
CA ILE A 212 -7.04 5.24 -24.19
C ILE A 212 -6.74 4.25 -23.09
N ALA A 213 -7.69 3.35 -22.82
CA ALA A 213 -7.64 2.39 -21.71
C ALA A 213 -8.36 1.10 -22.09
N PRO A 214 -7.72 0.21 -22.85
CA PRO A 214 -8.34 -1.02 -23.32
C PRO A 214 -8.89 -1.86 -22.17
N GLY A 215 -10.18 -2.17 -22.23
CA GLY A 215 -10.86 -3.03 -21.25
C GLY A 215 -11.20 -2.40 -19.90
N LEU A 216 -10.64 -1.22 -19.54
CA LEU A 216 -10.89 -0.54 -18.27
C LEU A 216 -10.99 0.99 -18.45
N PHE A 217 -10.23 1.77 -17.66
CA PHE A 217 -10.25 3.24 -17.74
C PHE A 217 -8.90 3.86 -17.35
N ALA A 218 -8.69 5.09 -17.84
CA ALA A 218 -7.64 5.97 -17.37
C ALA A 218 -8.24 7.02 -16.42
N TRP A 219 -7.40 7.63 -15.60
CA TRP A 219 -7.82 8.62 -14.61
C TRP A 219 -6.92 9.85 -14.59
N ALA A 220 -7.51 10.97 -14.16
CA ALA A 220 -6.78 12.11 -13.61
C ALA A 220 -7.36 12.39 -12.22
N ILE A 221 -6.53 12.22 -11.20
CA ILE A 221 -6.90 12.31 -9.79
C ILE A 221 -6.26 13.55 -9.19
N PRO A 222 -7.03 14.49 -8.58
CA PRO A 222 -6.45 15.65 -7.91
C PRO A 222 -5.55 15.21 -6.75
N ASN A 223 -4.33 15.77 -6.69
CA ASN A 223 -3.30 15.43 -5.71
C ASN A 223 -2.71 16.70 -5.09
N GLY A 224 -3.53 17.48 -4.44
CA GLY A 224 -3.15 18.80 -3.94
C GLY A 224 -2.90 19.79 -5.08
N ARG A 225 -1.62 20.11 -5.36
CA ARG A 225 -1.22 21.04 -6.45
C ARG A 225 -0.97 20.36 -7.78
N THR A 226 -0.95 19.05 -7.80
CA THR A 226 -0.67 18.20 -8.97
C THR A 226 -1.85 17.30 -9.26
N HIS A 227 -1.77 16.51 -10.33
CA HIS A 227 -2.71 15.43 -10.61
C HIS A 227 -1.92 14.14 -10.85
N ARG A 228 -2.50 13.03 -10.41
CA ARG A 228 -2.03 11.69 -10.77
C ARG A 228 -2.79 11.24 -11.99
N ILE A 229 -2.09 11.16 -13.11
CA ILE A 229 -2.65 10.62 -14.35
C ILE A 229 -2.15 9.20 -14.50
N GLY A 230 -3.06 8.30 -14.79
CA GLY A 230 -2.71 6.90 -14.96
C GLY A 230 -3.76 6.12 -15.73
N VAL A 231 -3.39 4.90 -16.03
CA VAL A 231 -4.23 3.93 -16.73
C VAL A 231 -4.02 2.57 -16.11
N TRP A 232 -5.03 1.77 -16.13
CA TRP A 232 -4.90 0.32 -15.89
C TRP A 232 -5.69 -0.45 -16.92
N SER A 233 -5.24 -1.68 -17.16
CA SER A 233 -5.84 -2.58 -18.12
C SER A 233 -5.56 -4.02 -17.71
N ARG A 234 -6.29 -4.96 -18.30
CA ARG A 234 -5.91 -6.36 -18.24
C ARG A 234 -4.83 -6.63 -19.28
N PRO A 235 -3.84 -7.51 -19.00
CA PRO A 235 -2.77 -7.82 -19.95
C PRO A 235 -3.29 -8.28 -21.33
N GLU A 236 -4.38 -9.06 -21.35
CA GLU A 236 -5.02 -9.53 -22.57
C GLU A 236 -5.63 -8.42 -23.43
N ASP A 237 -6.11 -7.34 -22.81
CA ASP A 237 -6.75 -6.22 -23.51
C ASP A 237 -5.72 -5.26 -24.15
N LEU A 238 -4.47 -5.30 -23.67
CA LEU A 238 -3.40 -4.41 -24.17
C LEU A 238 -2.93 -4.76 -25.59
N GLY A 239 -3.21 -5.96 -26.08
CA GLY A 239 -2.80 -6.36 -27.44
C GLY A 239 -1.29 -6.31 -27.67
N GLY A 240 -0.49 -6.60 -26.63
CA GLY A 240 0.98 -6.57 -26.68
C GLY A 240 1.61 -5.19 -26.38
N ARG A 241 0.81 -4.17 -26.15
CA ARG A 241 1.29 -2.85 -25.66
C ARG A 241 1.59 -2.87 -24.16
N SER A 242 2.34 -1.90 -23.67
CA SER A 242 2.43 -1.61 -22.23
C SER A 242 1.47 -0.47 -21.84
N CYS A 243 1.19 -0.31 -20.54
CA CYS A 243 0.41 0.82 -20.04
C CYS A 243 1.16 2.17 -20.14
N GLU A 244 2.44 2.17 -20.50
CA GLU A 244 3.24 3.37 -20.72
C GLU A 244 3.07 3.92 -22.15
N GLN A 245 2.64 3.10 -23.10
CA GLN A 245 2.36 3.42 -24.49
C GLN A 245 0.96 3.98 -24.70
#